data_d5d487c917f8e6ba6ac1ce8fc8214b39
#
_entry.id   d5d487c917f8e6ba6ac1ce8fc8214b39
#
_cell.length_a   1.000
_cell.length_b   1.000
_cell.length_c   1.000
_cell.angle_alpha   90.00
_cell.angle_beta   90.00
_cell.angle_gamma   90.00
#
_symmetry.space_group_name_H-M   'P 1'
#
loop_
_entity.id
_entity.type
_entity.pdbx_description
1 polymer ?
#
loop_
_entity_poly.entity_id
_entity_poly.type
_entity_poly.pdbx_seq_one_letter_code
_entity_poly.pdbx_strand_id
1 'polypeptide(L)'
;MGSYSIGIDFGTQEARAMLVDMNGTCVKDVAFRYPHGVMSEKLPDGTLLRPGFALQHPQDYIDAIHTMLNCLLQEFPEKMKQVIGIGVDFTQCTMMPVDKMGQPLCFQEKYKSDPYAYAKLWKHHGAQKQAEYMTEVAKDREESFLEYYGNQIYAEGMFPKILETYENQITVYK
;
A
#
# COMPACT_ATOMS: atom_id res chain seq x y z
N MET A 1 -10.60 -2.22 35.23
CA MET A 1 -11.04 -2.43 33.84
C MET A 1 -9.78 -2.47 33.00
N GLY A 2 -9.59 -3.47 32.20
CA GLY A 2 -8.44 -3.57 31.29
C GLY A 2 -8.61 -2.63 30.10
N SER A 3 -7.53 -2.04 29.59
CA SER A 3 -7.55 -1.33 28.30
C SER A 3 -6.84 -2.21 27.26
N TYR A 4 -7.24 -2.08 26.02
CA TYR A 4 -6.70 -2.84 24.89
C TYR A 4 -6.31 -1.89 23.76
N SER A 5 -5.44 -2.37 22.88
CA SER A 5 -5.11 -1.72 21.61
C SER A 5 -5.17 -2.73 20.47
N ILE A 6 -5.37 -2.24 19.25
CA ILE A 6 -5.32 -3.04 18.04
C ILE A 6 -4.16 -2.56 17.20
N GLY A 7 -3.28 -3.49 16.79
CA GLY A 7 -2.30 -3.27 15.74
C GLY A 7 -2.78 -3.89 14.45
N ILE A 8 -2.69 -3.19 13.33
CA ILE A 8 -3.01 -3.70 11.99
C ILE A 8 -1.80 -3.51 11.09
N ASP A 9 -1.32 -4.60 10.51
CA ASP A 9 -0.24 -4.62 9.52
C ASP A 9 -0.81 -5.00 8.15
N PHE A 10 -0.62 -4.13 7.16
CA PHE A 10 -0.98 -4.38 5.75
C PHE A 10 0.25 -4.85 5.00
N GLY A 11 0.44 -6.18 4.97
CA GLY A 11 1.56 -6.82 4.30
C GLY A 11 1.39 -6.92 2.77
N THR A 12 2.28 -7.67 2.16
CA THR A 12 2.29 -7.85 0.69
C THR A 12 1.20 -8.80 0.18
N GLN A 13 0.84 -9.84 0.96
CA GLN A 13 -0.12 -10.86 0.53
C GLN A 13 -1.37 -10.94 1.39
N GLU A 14 -1.28 -10.43 2.61
CA GLU A 14 -2.34 -10.47 3.60
C GLU A 14 -2.20 -9.29 4.57
N ALA A 15 -3.29 -8.92 5.21
CA ALA A 15 -3.27 -8.06 6.39
C ALA A 15 -3.43 -8.90 7.65
N ARG A 16 -2.91 -8.38 8.77
CA ARG A 16 -3.04 -8.98 10.10
C ARG A 16 -3.51 -7.94 11.10
N ALA A 17 -4.42 -8.34 11.98
CA ALA A 17 -4.82 -7.54 13.13
C ALA A 17 -4.55 -8.29 14.41
N MET A 18 -4.07 -7.60 15.44
CA MET A 18 -3.77 -8.15 16.74
C MET A 18 -4.44 -7.32 17.83
N LEU A 19 -5.24 -7.96 18.67
CA LEU A 19 -5.78 -7.37 19.89
C LEU A 19 -4.80 -7.63 21.03
N VAL A 20 -4.30 -6.56 21.66
CA VAL A 20 -3.25 -6.62 22.69
C VAL A 20 -3.72 -5.94 23.97
N ASP A 21 -3.41 -6.50 25.14
CA ASP A 21 -3.61 -5.84 26.42
C ASP A 21 -2.49 -4.85 26.74
N MET A 22 -2.64 -4.08 27.81
CA MET A 22 -1.65 -3.07 28.24
C MET A 22 -0.33 -3.66 28.74
N ASN A 23 -0.23 -4.96 28.93
CA ASN A 23 1.01 -5.66 29.30
C ASN A 23 1.75 -6.20 28.07
N GLY A 24 1.21 -5.97 26.86
CA GLY A 24 1.77 -6.50 25.62
C GLY A 24 1.37 -7.94 25.32
N THR A 25 0.39 -8.51 26.06
CA THR A 25 -0.08 -9.87 25.81
C THR A 25 -1.04 -9.87 24.63
N CYS A 26 -0.74 -10.68 23.60
CA CYS A 26 -1.66 -10.92 22.50
C CYS A 26 -2.86 -11.72 22.99
N VAL A 27 -4.04 -11.13 22.87
CA VAL A 27 -5.32 -11.76 23.18
C VAL A 27 -5.82 -12.60 22.00
N LYS A 28 -5.67 -12.05 20.79
CA LYS A 28 -6.08 -12.68 19.54
C LYS A 28 -5.35 -12.02 18.39
N ASP A 29 -4.96 -12.81 17.41
CA ASP A 29 -4.57 -12.38 16.08
C ASP A 29 -5.54 -12.92 15.03
N VAL A 30 -5.72 -12.15 13.96
CA VAL A 30 -6.56 -12.47 12.81
C VAL A 30 -5.83 -12.07 11.55
N ALA A 31 -5.82 -12.94 10.54
CA ALA A 31 -5.25 -12.64 9.23
C ALA A 31 -6.34 -12.62 8.15
N PHE A 32 -6.14 -11.76 7.14
CA PHE A 32 -6.98 -11.68 5.97
C PHE A 32 -6.11 -11.72 4.72
N ARG A 33 -6.18 -12.82 3.98
CA ARG A 33 -5.47 -12.96 2.72
C ARG A 33 -6.19 -12.17 1.63
N TYR A 34 -5.44 -11.36 0.88
CA TYR A 34 -6.00 -10.52 -0.18
C TYR A 34 -6.54 -11.37 -1.35
N PRO A 35 -7.81 -11.23 -1.70
CA PRO A 35 -8.41 -11.97 -2.82
C PRO A 35 -7.73 -11.72 -4.16
N HIS A 36 -7.33 -10.47 -4.44
CA HIS A 36 -6.62 -10.13 -5.68
C HIS A 36 -5.11 -10.41 -5.60
N GLY A 37 -4.55 -10.52 -4.38
CA GLY A 37 -3.12 -10.75 -4.17
C GLY A 37 -2.26 -9.66 -4.78
N VAL A 38 -1.05 -10.04 -5.24
CA VAL A 38 -0.17 -9.15 -6.00
C VAL A 38 -0.46 -9.32 -7.48
N MET A 39 -0.97 -8.28 -8.11
CA MET A 39 -1.22 -8.23 -9.55
C MET A 39 0.08 -7.84 -10.27
N SER A 40 0.69 -8.76 -11.00
CA SER A 40 1.93 -8.56 -11.77
C SER A 40 1.82 -8.91 -13.25
N GLU A 41 0.75 -9.61 -13.65
CA GLU A 41 0.52 -10.04 -15.03
C GLU A 41 -0.69 -9.35 -15.64
N LYS A 42 -1.77 -9.21 -14.88
CA LYS A 42 -3.02 -8.60 -15.34
C LYS A 42 -3.82 -7.98 -14.20
N LEU A 43 -4.68 -7.03 -14.54
CA LEU A 43 -5.72 -6.48 -13.67
C LEU A 43 -6.92 -7.46 -13.56
N PRO A 44 -7.87 -7.23 -12.63
CA PRO A 44 -9.05 -8.08 -12.47
C PRO A 44 -9.93 -8.20 -13.73
N ASP A 45 -9.95 -7.18 -14.57
CA ASP A 45 -10.69 -7.16 -15.84
C ASP A 45 -9.94 -7.84 -17.02
N GLY A 46 -8.72 -8.35 -16.77
CA GLY A 46 -7.89 -9.00 -17.77
C GLY A 46 -6.90 -8.08 -18.49
N THR A 47 -6.88 -6.77 -18.21
CA THR A 47 -5.90 -5.83 -18.79
C THR A 47 -4.49 -6.27 -18.44
N LEU A 48 -3.65 -6.50 -19.45
CA LEU A 48 -2.28 -6.97 -19.27
C LEU A 48 -1.38 -5.88 -18.68
N LEU A 49 -0.51 -6.29 -17.77
CA LEU A 49 0.47 -5.42 -17.14
C LEU A 49 1.83 -5.54 -17.83
N ARG A 50 2.58 -4.45 -17.83
CA ARG A 50 3.97 -4.44 -18.32
C ARG A 50 4.88 -5.21 -17.34
N PRO A 51 5.99 -5.79 -17.81
CA PRO A 51 7.00 -6.36 -16.92
C PRO A 51 7.46 -5.33 -15.86
N GLY A 52 7.67 -5.82 -14.63
CA GLY A 52 8.07 -4.97 -13.52
C GLY A 52 6.91 -4.34 -12.73
N PHE A 53 5.67 -4.46 -13.20
CA PHE A 53 4.51 -4.02 -12.41
C PHE A 53 4.28 -4.97 -11.23
N ALA A 54 3.98 -4.39 -10.09
CA ALA A 54 3.52 -5.09 -8.89
C ALA A 54 2.49 -4.21 -8.18
N LEU A 55 1.22 -4.55 -8.35
CA LEU A 55 0.09 -3.76 -7.91
C LEU A 55 -0.72 -4.51 -6.85
N GLN A 56 -1.46 -3.77 -6.03
CA GLN A 56 -2.49 -4.30 -5.14
C GLN A 56 -3.82 -3.60 -5.40
N HIS A 57 -4.91 -4.30 -5.11
CA HIS A 57 -6.26 -3.76 -5.22
C HIS A 57 -6.66 -3.08 -3.91
N PRO A 58 -6.96 -1.76 -3.88
CA PRO A 58 -7.28 -1.06 -2.63
C PRO A 58 -8.51 -1.60 -1.90
N GLN A 59 -9.44 -2.26 -2.61
CA GLN A 59 -10.60 -2.91 -1.97
C GLN A 59 -10.17 -3.99 -0.98
N ASP A 60 -9.07 -4.70 -1.27
CA ASP A 60 -8.55 -5.74 -0.37
C ASP A 60 -8.19 -5.18 1.01
N TYR A 61 -7.69 -3.95 1.09
CA TYR A 61 -7.40 -3.28 2.35
C TYR A 61 -8.67 -2.96 3.14
N ILE A 62 -9.71 -2.48 2.46
CA ILE A 62 -11.00 -2.15 3.07
C ILE A 62 -11.67 -3.42 3.60
N ASP A 63 -11.69 -4.47 2.77
CA ASP A 63 -12.28 -5.76 3.14
C ASP A 63 -11.51 -6.42 4.30
N ALA A 64 -10.17 -6.27 4.32
CA ALA A 64 -9.34 -6.74 5.42
C ALA A 64 -9.71 -6.07 6.75
N ILE A 65 -9.81 -4.73 6.79
CA ILE A 65 -10.20 -4.00 8.00
C ILE A 65 -11.57 -4.49 8.48
N HIS A 66 -12.55 -4.50 7.60
CA HIS A 66 -13.92 -4.90 7.94
C HIS A 66 -13.97 -6.33 8.49
N THR A 67 -13.32 -7.26 7.79
CA THR A 67 -13.36 -8.68 8.18
C THR A 67 -12.64 -8.91 9.51
N MET A 68 -11.44 -8.38 9.67
CA MET A 68 -10.64 -8.60 10.88
C MET A 68 -11.28 -7.94 12.12
N LEU A 69 -11.75 -6.69 12.00
CA LEU A 69 -12.40 -5.99 13.12
C LEU A 69 -13.74 -6.66 13.50
N ASN A 70 -14.53 -7.11 12.52
CA ASN A 70 -15.75 -7.85 12.81
C ASN A 70 -15.48 -9.19 13.50
N CYS A 71 -14.44 -9.92 13.10
CA CYS A 71 -14.02 -11.15 13.77
C CYS A 71 -13.68 -10.89 15.24
N LEU A 72 -12.85 -9.87 15.53
CA LEU A 72 -12.50 -9.48 16.90
C LEU A 72 -13.71 -9.03 17.71
N LEU A 73 -14.63 -8.27 17.09
CA LEU A 73 -15.85 -7.80 17.74
C LEU A 73 -16.79 -8.94 18.11
N GLN A 74 -16.95 -9.94 17.23
CA GLN A 74 -17.80 -11.09 17.48
C GLN A 74 -17.23 -12.00 18.58
N GLU A 75 -15.92 -12.23 18.57
CA GLU A 75 -15.26 -13.13 19.52
C GLU A 75 -15.03 -12.47 20.89
N PHE A 76 -14.74 -11.17 20.94
CA PHE A 76 -14.38 -10.45 22.16
C PHE A 76 -15.15 -9.14 22.34
N PRO A 77 -16.49 -9.12 22.32
CA PRO A 77 -17.29 -7.86 22.31
C PRO A 77 -16.99 -6.94 23.49
N GLU A 78 -16.78 -7.50 24.69
CA GLU A 78 -16.51 -6.70 25.89
C GLU A 78 -15.09 -6.11 25.93
N LYS A 79 -14.11 -6.79 25.34
CA LYS A 79 -12.75 -6.26 25.21
C LYS A 79 -12.70 -5.19 24.14
N MET A 80 -13.41 -5.37 23.02
CA MET A 80 -13.49 -4.38 21.94
C MET A 80 -14.07 -3.04 22.40
N LYS A 81 -15.01 -3.02 23.35
CA LYS A 81 -15.52 -1.78 24.00
C LYS A 81 -14.45 -1.05 24.83
N GLN A 82 -13.36 -1.73 25.16
CA GLN A 82 -12.27 -1.21 25.98
C GLN A 82 -11.02 -0.90 25.14
N VAL A 83 -11.12 -0.97 23.82
CA VAL A 83 -10.04 -0.57 22.89
C VAL A 83 -9.88 0.95 22.94
N ILE A 84 -8.68 1.40 23.27
CA ILE A 84 -8.33 2.82 23.43
C ILE A 84 -7.56 3.39 22.22
N GLY A 85 -7.11 2.55 21.30
CA GLY A 85 -6.38 2.98 20.13
C GLY A 85 -6.17 1.87 19.11
N ILE A 86 -5.98 2.31 17.85
CA ILE A 86 -5.63 1.45 16.72
C ILE A 86 -4.35 2.02 16.11
N GLY A 87 -3.31 1.20 15.99
CA GLY A 87 -2.11 1.48 15.22
C GLY A 87 -2.16 0.76 13.88
N VAL A 88 -1.68 1.43 12.84
CA VAL A 88 -1.67 0.87 11.47
C VAL A 88 -0.26 0.96 10.90
N ASP A 89 0.18 -0.11 10.26
CA ASP A 89 1.40 -0.17 9.48
C ASP A 89 1.13 -0.68 8.06
N PHE A 90 1.96 -0.24 7.11
CA PHE A 90 1.89 -0.64 5.71
C PHE A 90 3.28 -1.02 5.20
N THR A 91 3.32 -1.85 4.14
CA THR A 91 4.56 -2.06 3.40
C THR A 91 5.15 -0.73 2.93
N GLN A 92 6.44 -0.53 3.23
CA GLN A 92 7.18 0.68 2.87
C GLN A 92 7.02 1.02 1.37
N CYS A 93 6.97 2.31 1.05
CA CYS A 93 6.88 2.81 -0.32
C CYS A 93 5.67 2.32 -1.13
N THR A 94 4.69 1.69 -0.53
CA THR A 94 3.41 1.40 -1.20
C THR A 94 2.62 2.70 -1.31
N MET A 95 2.20 3.04 -2.53
CA MET A 95 1.47 4.27 -2.81
C MET A 95 0.36 4.06 -3.82
N MET A 96 -0.70 4.87 -3.74
CA MET A 96 -1.80 4.84 -4.69
C MET A 96 -2.31 6.26 -4.99
N PRO A 97 -2.81 6.52 -6.20
CA PRO A 97 -3.50 7.76 -6.49
C PRO A 97 -4.93 7.74 -5.91
N VAL A 98 -5.33 8.86 -5.34
CA VAL A 98 -6.66 9.06 -4.78
C VAL A 98 -7.26 10.36 -5.32
N ASP A 99 -8.58 10.46 -5.30
CA ASP A 99 -9.26 11.72 -5.61
C ASP A 99 -9.26 12.68 -4.39
N LYS A 100 -9.88 13.86 -4.57
CA LYS A 100 -9.96 14.89 -3.53
C LYS A 100 -10.70 14.44 -2.27
N MET A 101 -11.48 13.37 -2.35
CA MET A 101 -12.20 12.77 -1.23
C MET A 101 -11.42 11.61 -0.58
N GLY A 102 -10.21 11.32 -1.06
CA GLY A 102 -9.39 10.22 -0.59
C GLY A 102 -9.81 8.85 -1.15
N GLN A 103 -10.66 8.81 -2.19
CA GLN A 103 -11.07 7.55 -2.80
C GLN A 103 -10.05 7.09 -3.85
N PRO A 104 -9.63 5.80 -3.83
CA PRO A 104 -8.73 5.26 -4.84
C PRO A 104 -9.27 5.45 -6.25
N LEU A 105 -8.44 5.96 -7.16
CA LEU A 105 -8.90 6.26 -8.53
C LEU A 105 -9.38 5.02 -9.29
N CYS A 106 -8.79 3.84 -9.04
CA CYS A 106 -9.24 2.59 -9.68
C CYS A 106 -10.69 2.19 -9.33
N PHE A 107 -11.34 2.82 -8.33
CA PHE A 107 -12.77 2.62 -8.05
C PHE A 107 -13.68 3.36 -9.02
N GLN A 108 -13.16 4.35 -9.74
CA GLN A 108 -13.91 5.05 -10.77
C GLN A 108 -13.90 4.24 -12.08
N GLU A 109 -15.07 4.07 -12.71
CA GLU A 109 -15.22 3.23 -13.92
C GLU A 109 -14.22 3.60 -15.04
N LYS A 110 -13.95 4.91 -15.23
CA LYS A 110 -13.00 5.40 -16.23
C LYS A 110 -11.54 4.98 -16.00
N TYR A 111 -11.17 4.58 -14.77
CA TYR A 111 -9.82 4.19 -14.40
C TYR A 111 -9.68 2.72 -14.02
N LYS A 112 -10.76 1.95 -14.08
CA LYS A 112 -10.80 0.55 -13.68
C LYS A 112 -9.83 -0.34 -14.46
N SER A 113 -9.61 -0.03 -15.73
CA SER A 113 -8.67 -0.74 -16.62
C SER A 113 -7.30 -0.04 -16.71
N ASP A 114 -7.04 0.96 -15.86
CA ASP A 114 -5.79 1.73 -15.90
C ASP A 114 -4.83 1.25 -14.80
N PRO A 115 -3.70 0.59 -15.15
CA PRO A 115 -2.75 0.09 -14.16
C PRO A 115 -2.17 1.18 -13.25
N TYR A 116 -2.09 2.42 -13.75
CA TYR A 116 -1.54 3.53 -12.96
C TYR A 116 -2.49 4.04 -11.87
N ALA A 117 -3.77 3.63 -11.91
CA ALA A 117 -4.76 4.00 -10.91
C ALA A 117 -4.78 3.09 -9.67
N TYR A 118 -4.00 2.01 -9.65
CA TYR A 118 -3.92 1.03 -8.58
C TYR A 118 -2.77 1.32 -7.60
N ALA A 119 -2.81 0.65 -6.44
CA ALA A 119 -1.73 0.75 -5.47
C ALA A 119 -0.45 0.08 -6.01
N LYS A 120 0.64 0.85 -6.09
CA LYS A 120 1.98 0.37 -6.48
C LYS A 120 2.74 -0.10 -5.25
N LEU A 121 3.07 -1.39 -5.20
CA LEU A 121 3.82 -1.99 -4.10
C LEU A 121 5.28 -1.49 -4.03
N TRP A 122 5.92 -1.76 -2.90
CA TRP A 122 7.37 -1.55 -2.73
C TRP A 122 8.20 -2.24 -3.82
N LYS A 123 7.82 -3.45 -4.22
CA LYS A 123 8.48 -4.23 -5.29
C LYS A 123 8.01 -3.91 -6.71
N HIS A 124 7.35 -2.76 -6.92
CA HIS A 124 7.01 -2.28 -8.26
C HIS A 124 8.26 -1.67 -8.90
N HIS A 125 8.75 -2.31 -9.97
CA HIS A 125 9.94 -1.90 -10.71
C HIS A 125 9.63 -1.22 -12.06
N GLY A 126 8.35 -0.95 -12.33
CA GLY A 126 7.92 -0.23 -13.55
C GLY A 126 8.57 1.14 -13.70
N ALA A 127 8.95 1.76 -12.57
CA ALA A 127 9.59 3.08 -12.49
C ALA A 127 11.14 3.07 -12.62
N GLN A 128 11.74 1.98 -13.12
CA GLN A 128 13.20 1.84 -13.18
C GLN A 128 13.87 2.96 -14.00
N LYS A 129 13.31 3.30 -15.17
CA LYS A 129 13.85 4.38 -16.02
C LYS A 129 13.81 5.74 -15.33
N GLN A 130 12.75 6.01 -14.58
CA GLN A 130 12.58 7.26 -13.83
C GLN A 130 13.58 7.34 -12.67
N ALA A 131 13.84 6.22 -12.00
CA ALA A 131 14.85 6.14 -10.94
C ALA A 131 16.27 6.40 -11.47
N GLU A 132 16.62 5.80 -12.60
CA GLU A 132 17.88 6.03 -13.30
C GLU A 132 18.04 7.51 -13.71
N TYR A 133 17.02 8.07 -14.36
CA TYR A 133 17.01 9.49 -14.75
C TYR A 133 17.18 10.42 -13.54
N MET A 134 16.43 10.19 -12.46
CA MET A 134 16.55 10.99 -11.23
C MET A 134 17.93 10.85 -10.59
N THR A 135 18.55 9.68 -10.67
CA THR A 135 19.92 9.45 -10.18
C THR A 135 20.94 10.27 -10.97
N GLU A 136 20.83 10.27 -12.30
CA GLU A 136 21.71 11.05 -13.18
C GLU A 136 21.58 12.56 -12.89
N VAL A 137 20.34 13.07 -12.83
CA VAL A 137 20.08 14.48 -12.52
C VAL A 137 20.62 14.87 -11.15
N ALA A 138 20.48 14.00 -10.14
CA ALA A 138 20.99 14.28 -8.80
C ALA A 138 22.53 14.30 -8.77
N LYS A 139 23.20 13.44 -9.53
CA LYS A 139 24.66 13.44 -9.70
C LYS A 139 25.15 14.71 -10.40
N ASP A 140 24.51 15.08 -11.51
CA ASP A 140 24.86 16.28 -12.28
C ASP A 140 24.71 17.57 -11.47
N ARG A 141 23.79 17.58 -10.51
CA ARG A 141 23.56 18.69 -9.58
C ARG A 141 24.39 18.62 -8.30
N GLU A 142 25.21 17.58 -8.15
CA GLU A 142 26.00 17.34 -6.92
C GLU A 142 25.13 17.33 -5.64
N GLU A 143 23.92 16.71 -5.73
CA GLU A 143 22.96 16.68 -4.63
C GLU A 143 23.48 15.82 -3.46
N SER A 144 23.72 16.44 -2.31
CA SER A 144 24.33 15.79 -1.14
C SER A 144 23.48 14.66 -0.54
N PHE A 145 22.16 14.68 -0.73
CA PHE A 145 21.29 13.63 -0.21
C PHE A 145 21.59 12.26 -0.83
N LEU A 146 22.20 12.22 -2.02
CA LEU A 146 22.41 10.97 -2.76
C LEU A 146 23.33 10.00 -2.00
N GLU A 147 24.25 10.52 -1.19
CA GLU A 147 25.13 9.70 -0.33
C GLU A 147 24.32 8.85 0.65
N TYR A 148 23.23 9.40 1.22
CA TYR A 148 22.33 8.68 2.15
C TYR A 148 21.48 7.59 1.48
N TYR A 149 21.39 7.63 0.14
CA TYR A 149 20.70 6.64 -0.68
C TYR A 149 21.66 5.61 -1.34
N GLY A 150 22.93 5.57 -0.90
CA GLY A 150 23.92 4.68 -1.51
C GLY A 150 24.30 5.10 -2.95
N ASN A 151 24.27 6.40 -3.23
CA ASN A 151 24.59 7.03 -4.51
C ASN A 151 23.66 6.66 -5.68
N GLN A 152 22.46 6.17 -5.40
CA GLN A 152 21.45 5.95 -6.43
C GLN A 152 20.04 6.04 -5.86
N ILE A 153 19.07 6.40 -6.72
CA ILE A 153 17.64 6.37 -6.44
C ILE A 153 17.06 5.06 -6.97
N TYR A 154 16.23 4.41 -6.19
CA TYR A 154 15.67 3.09 -6.50
C TYR A 154 14.24 3.16 -7.01
N ALA A 155 13.86 2.25 -7.92
CA ALA A 155 12.53 2.17 -8.52
C ALA A 155 11.41 1.98 -7.48
N GLU A 156 11.74 1.35 -6.35
CA GLU A 156 10.84 1.13 -5.22
C GLU A 156 10.39 2.43 -4.54
N GLY A 157 11.16 3.51 -4.71
CA GLY A 157 10.90 4.80 -4.10
C GLY A 157 9.59 5.44 -4.59
N MET A 158 9.00 6.30 -3.76
CA MET A 158 7.77 7.01 -4.07
C MET A 158 7.93 7.95 -5.28
N PHE A 159 8.99 8.77 -5.32
CA PHE A 159 9.17 9.77 -6.37
C PHE A 159 9.35 9.19 -7.78
N PRO A 160 10.14 8.13 -8.03
CA PRO A 160 10.18 7.47 -9.33
C PRO A 160 8.80 6.96 -9.79
N LYS A 161 7.99 6.41 -8.88
CA LYS A 161 6.63 5.93 -9.19
C LYS A 161 5.67 7.08 -9.51
N ILE A 162 5.82 8.25 -8.86
CA ILE A 162 5.08 9.46 -9.20
C ILE A 162 5.46 9.93 -10.61
N LEU A 163 6.76 10.02 -10.91
CA LEU A 163 7.25 10.45 -12.22
C LEU A 163 6.82 9.47 -13.31
N GLU A 164 6.88 8.18 -13.06
CA GLU A 164 6.36 7.14 -13.97
C GLU A 164 4.87 7.39 -14.29
N THR A 165 4.04 7.67 -13.28
CA THR A 165 2.62 7.96 -13.47
C THR A 165 2.43 9.25 -14.26
N TYR A 166 3.16 10.31 -13.94
CA TYR A 166 3.12 11.59 -14.65
C TYR A 166 3.43 11.44 -16.14
N GLU A 167 4.48 10.70 -16.48
CA GLU A 167 4.94 10.55 -17.87
C GLU A 167 4.04 9.62 -18.70
N ASN A 168 3.46 8.59 -18.08
CA ASN A 168 2.71 7.57 -18.80
C ASN A 168 1.19 7.75 -18.72
N GLN A 169 0.67 8.39 -17.66
CA GLN A 169 -0.77 8.56 -17.44
C GLN A 169 -1.08 9.87 -16.71
N ILE A 170 -0.96 10.97 -17.43
CA ILE A 170 -1.17 12.32 -16.89
C ILE A 170 -2.58 12.54 -16.31
N THR A 171 -3.59 11.81 -16.79
CA THR A 171 -4.97 11.91 -16.31
C THR A 171 -5.15 11.27 -14.92
N VAL A 172 -4.31 10.33 -14.55
CA VAL A 172 -4.25 9.75 -13.21
C VAL A 172 -3.47 10.67 -12.27
N TYR A 173 -2.46 11.39 -12.79
CA TYR A 173 -1.63 12.29 -12.00
C TYR A 173 -2.37 13.59 -11.61
N LYS A 174 -3.21 14.15 -12.49
CA LYS A 174 -3.96 15.40 -12.30
C LYS A 174 -5.21 15.22 -11.45
#